data_26d80f43fc2671e4f1305b25a1d20553
#
_entry.id   26d80f43fc2671e4f1305b25a1d20553
#
_cell.length_a   1.000
_cell.length_b   1.000
_cell.length_c   1.000
_cell.angle_alpha   90.00
_cell.angle_beta   90.00
_cell.angle_gamma   90.00
#
_symmetry.space_group_name_H-M   'P 1'
#
loop_
_entity.id
_entity.type
_entity.pdbx_description
1 polymer ?
#
loop_
_entity_poly.entity_id
_entity_poly.type
_entity_poly.pdbx_seq_one_letter_code
_entity_poly.pdbx_strand_id
1 'polypeptide(L)'
;MPSVKRIPTVASEHPELTNYLYFTYTHTPAFGNPEGEQYKAKHDIDYYQNEKSVVVLGSGAYRIGSSVEFDWCSVNAINTARKLGYKSIMINYNPETVSTDYDMCDRLYFDELSLERVLDVIDLESPRGVIVSVGGQIPNNLAMKLHRQGVPVLGTSPVDIDRAENRDKFSAMLDKLGIDQPAWRALTSFDDVKQFVEQVGYPVLVRPSYVLSGAAMNVCYDDEELHRFLSMATEVSKEFPVVVSKFMTETKEIEFDAVADKGEVVEYAISEHVEYAGVHSGDATMVFPAQHIYFSTVRQIKKIAYKIAKELNISGPFNIQFLAKNREVKVIECNLRASRSFPFVSKILKRNFIETATKIMLDAPYSRPDKSEFDIDRIGVKASQFSFARLQNADPVLGVDMSSTGEVGCLGDDLNEAMLNALIATGYRLPQKGANILISSGAAKGKVSLLEPAKELIKKGYKVYATGGTAKFFNDNGVEAKAVCWPDEEGANNVMDMIAQHKFALIVNVPKNHTKRELTNGYRIRRGAIDHNIPLMTNVRLAKAFIEAFTALSENDIKIKSWQEYNA
;
A
#
# COMPACT_ATOMS: atom_id res chain seq x y z
N MET A 1 -8.22 -31.18 23.17
CA MET A 1 -8.70 -30.40 22.00
C MET A 1 -9.35 -29.12 22.49
N PRO A 2 -9.20 -28.00 21.81
CA PRO A 2 -9.94 -26.79 22.14
C PRO A 2 -11.43 -26.99 21.88
N SER A 3 -12.29 -26.23 22.53
CA SER A 3 -13.71 -26.19 22.25
C SER A 3 -14.09 -24.84 21.64
N VAL A 4 -15.11 -24.85 20.78
CA VAL A 4 -15.67 -23.64 20.22
C VAL A 4 -16.75 -23.11 21.13
N LYS A 5 -16.68 -21.84 21.45
CA LYS A 5 -17.67 -21.10 22.22
C LYS A 5 -18.26 -19.98 21.37
N ARG A 6 -19.51 -19.67 21.65
CA ARG A 6 -20.19 -18.52 21.05
C ARG A 6 -19.95 -17.28 21.90
N ILE A 7 -19.70 -16.14 21.26
CA ILE A 7 -19.59 -14.84 21.94
C ILE A 7 -21.00 -14.28 22.10
N PRO A 8 -21.52 -14.12 23.34
CA PRO A 8 -22.79 -13.46 23.55
C PRO A 8 -22.65 -11.95 23.32
N THR A 9 -23.45 -11.41 22.40
CA THR A 9 -23.38 -9.99 22.02
C THR A 9 -24.33 -9.08 22.83
N VAL A 10 -25.31 -9.67 23.53
CA VAL A 10 -26.25 -8.95 24.40
C VAL A 10 -26.15 -9.50 25.82
N ALA A 11 -25.16 -9.07 26.57
CA ALA A 11 -24.97 -9.28 28.02
C ALA A 11 -25.54 -10.58 28.63
N SER A 12 -25.67 -11.64 27.84
CA SER A 12 -26.24 -12.95 28.22
C SER A 12 -27.73 -12.91 28.68
N GLU A 13 -28.44 -11.82 28.47
CA GLU A 13 -29.85 -11.72 28.86
C GLU A 13 -30.80 -12.51 27.94
N HIS A 14 -30.40 -12.70 26.69
CA HIS A 14 -31.11 -13.51 25.72
C HIS A 14 -30.17 -14.44 24.96
N PRO A 15 -30.56 -15.70 24.68
CA PRO A 15 -29.77 -16.59 23.84
C PRO A 15 -29.81 -16.07 22.40
N GLU A 16 -28.77 -15.37 21.98
CA GLU A 16 -28.65 -14.90 20.61
C GLU A 16 -27.97 -15.94 19.72
N LEU A 17 -28.53 -16.07 18.51
CA LEU A 17 -27.96 -16.87 17.44
C LEU A 17 -26.92 -16.03 16.66
N THR A 18 -25.91 -15.49 17.35
CA THR A 18 -24.81 -14.81 16.66
C THR A 18 -23.86 -15.84 16.07
N ASN A 19 -23.27 -15.49 14.93
CA ASN A 19 -22.25 -16.33 14.28
C ASN A 19 -20.83 -16.06 14.82
N TYR A 20 -20.69 -15.34 15.93
CA TYR A 20 -19.42 -15.02 16.59
C TYR A 20 -18.93 -16.19 17.42
N LEU A 21 -17.83 -16.79 16.99
CA LEU A 21 -17.23 -17.97 17.57
C LEU A 21 -15.81 -17.69 18.00
N TYR A 22 -15.31 -18.41 18.99
CA TYR A 22 -13.89 -18.43 19.37
C TYR A 22 -13.50 -19.78 19.92
N PHE A 23 -12.22 -20.10 19.85
CA PHE A 23 -11.66 -21.31 20.46
C PHE A 23 -11.13 -21.03 21.86
N THR A 24 -11.38 -21.99 22.77
CA THR A 24 -10.85 -21.93 24.13
C THR A 24 -10.40 -23.30 24.64
N TYR A 25 -9.40 -23.30 25.50
CA TYR A 25 -8.91 -24.49 26.23
C TYR A 25 -9.43 -24.53 27.66
N THR A 26 -10.30 -23.61 28.08
CA THR A 26 -10.82 -23.51 29.45
C THR A 26 -11.85 -24.60 29.79
N HIS A 27 -11.56 -25.86 29.45
CA HIS A 27 -12.26 -26.97 30.00
C HIS A 27 -11.48 -27.47 31.22
N THR A 28 -11.71 -26.82 32.34
CA THR A 28 -11.38 -27.45 33.63
C THR A 28 -12.36 -28.60 33.81
N PRO A 29 -11.89 -29.85 33.96
CA PRO A 29 -12.74 -30.89 34.54
C PRO A 29 -13.27 -30.31 35.85
N ALA A 30 -14.58 -30.38 36.07
CA ALA A 30 -15.10 -30.08 37.39
C ALA A 30 -14.25 -30.86 38.40
N PHE A 31 -13.66 -30.17 39.39
CA PHE A 31 -12.90 -30.79 40.44
C PHE A 31 -13.68 -32.01 40.97
N GLY A 32 -13.20 -33.23 40.69
CA GLY A 32 -13.82 -34.43 41.22
C GLY A 32 -14.12 -35.58 40.27
N ASN A 33 -13.56 -35.63 39.06
CA ASN A 33 -13.69 -36.83 38.22
C ASN A 33 -12.33 -37.56 38.12
N PRO A 34 -12.06 -38.58 38.97
CA PRO A 34 -10.81 -39.32 38.99
C PRO A 34 -10.73 -40.50 38.02
N GLU A 35 -11.76 -40.76 37.25
CA GLU A 35 -11.79 -41.91 36.33
C GLU A 35 -11.78 -41.41 34.88
N GLY A 36 -10.68 -41.61 34.19
CA GLY A 36 -10.25 -41.47 32.82
C GLY A 36 -11.26 -41.55 31.68
N GLU A 37 -12.40 -40.88 31.73
CA GLU A 37 -13.23 -40.65 30.58
C GLU A 37 -12.53 -39.66 29.63
N GLN A 38 -12.31 -40.07 28.40
CA GLN A 38 -11.85 -39.22 27.33
C GLN A 38 -12.77 -38.01 27.23
N TYR A 39 -12.28 -36.84 27.62
CA TYR A 39 -13.00 -35.59 27.61
C TYR A 39 -13.35 -35.22 26.17
N LYS A 40 -14.63 -35.35 25.77
CA LYS A 40 -15.12 -34.81 24.51
C LYS A 40 -15.38 -33.32 24.68
N ALA A 41 -14.64 -32.49 23.93
CA ALA A 41 -14.88 -31.07 23.90
C ALA A 41 -16.34 -30.79 23.52
N LYS A 42 -17.06 -30.02 24.35
CA LYS A 42 -18.43 -29.61 24.05
C LYS A 42 -18.38 -28.29 23.30
N HIS A 43 -18.76 -28.32 22.03
CA HIS A 43 -18.88 -27.13 21.20
C HIS A 43 -20.26 -26.47 21.37
N ASP A 44 -20.32 -25.14 21.30
CA ASP A 44 -21.57 -24.37 21.38
C ASP A 44 -22.25 -24.21 20.02
N ILE A 45 -21.78 -24.91 19.00
CA ILE A 45 -22.33 -24.89 17.64
C ILE A 45 -22.73 -26.29 17.20
N ASP A 46 -23.81 -26.35 16.41
CA ASP A 46 -24.24 -27.57 15.74
C ASP A 46 -23.47 -27.71 14.42
N TYR A 47 -22.79 -28.85 14.26
CA TYR A 47 -22.08 -29.18 13.02
C TYR A 47 -22.97 -29.92 12.05
N TYR A 48 -23.02 -29.42 10.81
CA TYR A 48 -23.50 -30.18 9.67
C TYR A 48 -22.28 -30.65 8.87
N GLN A 49 -21.81 -31.86 9.10
CA GLN A 49 -20.56 -32.42 8.56
C GLN A 49 -20.49 -32.54 7.03
N ASN A 50 -21.50 -32.15 6.27
CA ASN A 50 -21.55 -32.29 4.81
C ASN A 50 -21.83 -30.98 4.08
N GLU A 51 -21.66 -29.84 4.72
CA GLU A 51 -21.85 -28.56 4.03
C GLU A 51 -20.63 -28.20 3.19
N LYS A 52 -20.86 -27.81 1.94
CA LYS A 52 -19.84 -27.28 1.06
C LYS A 52 -19.37 -25.92 1.59
N SER A 53 -18.23 -25.88 2.27
CA SER A 53 -17.72 -24.69 2.93
C SER A 53 -16.32 -24.27 2.44
N VAL A 54 -15.97 -23.01 2.65
CA VAL A 54 -14.66 -22.43 2.36
C VAL A 54 -14.26 -21.47 3.47
N VAL A 55 -12.98 -21.50 3.87
CA VAL A 55 -12.41 -20.56 4.83
C VAL A 55 -11.75 -19.40 4.10
N VAL A 56 -12.01 -18.18 4.56
CA VAL A 56 -11.34 -16.95 4.13
C VAL A 56 -10.58 -16.38 5.32
N LEU A 57 -9.28 -16.13 5.16
CA LEU A 57 -8.46 -15.50 6.18
C LEU A 57 -8.47 -13.98 6.00
N GLY A 58 -8.83 -13.25 7.07
CA GLY A 58 -8.87 -11.79 7.08
C GLY A 58 -7.49 -11.14 7.28
N SER A 59 -7.49 -9.83 7.47
CA SER A 59 -6.28 -9.02 7.57
C SER A 59 -5.74 -8.88 9.00
N GLY A 60 -6.51 -9.32 9.99
CA GLY A 60 -6.20 -9.09 11.40
C GLY A 60 -6.49 -7.66 11.85
N ALA A 61 -5.93 -7.26 13.00
CA ALA A 61 -6.09 -5.92 13.53
C ALA A 61 -5.47 -4.86 12.62
N TYR A 62 -6.12 -3.70 12.51
CA TYR A 62 -5.60 -2.59 11.71
C TYR A 62 -4.29 -2.06 12.28
N ARG A 63 -3.34 -1.86 11.41
CA ARG A 63 -2.04 -1.25 11.65
C ARG A 63 -1.51 -0.70 10.34
N ILE A 64 -0.46 0.10 10.38
CA ILE A 64 0.22 0.53 9.16
C ILE A 64 0.59 -0.71 8.34
N GLY A 65 0.10 -0.77 7.08
CA GLY A 65 0.29 -1.88 6.15
C GLY A 65 -0.74 -3.00 6.17
N SER A 66 -1.69 -2.98 7.11
CA SER A 66 -2.81 -3.93 7.15
C SER A 66 -4.07 -3.16 7.52
N SER A 67 -4.85 -2.75 6.53
CA SER A 67 -5.97 -1.83 6.69
C SER A 67 -7.19 -2.24 5.85
N VAL A 68 -8.21 -1.40 5.84
CA VAL A 68 -9.57 -1.65 5.34
C VAL A 68 -9.63 -2.17 3.89
N GLU A 69 -8.64 -1.89 3.07
CA GLU A 69 -8.58 -2.33 1.68
C GLU A 69 -8.55 -3.87 1.57
N PHE A 70 -7.85 -4.55 2.48
CA PHE A 70 -7.82 -6.01 2.54
C PHE A 70 -9.11 -6.58 3.13
N ASP A 71 -9.75 -5.86 4.04
CA ASP A 71 -11.07 -6.24 4.54
C ASP A 71 -12.10 -6.19 3.43
N TRP A 72 -12.10 -5.13 2.60
CA TRP A 72 -12.94 -5.07 1.40
C TRP A 72 -12.72 -6.28 0.48
N CYS A 73 -11.46 -6.70 0.29
CA CYS A 73 -11.14 -7.88 -0.50
C CYS A 73 -11.72 -9.16 0.15
N SER A 74 -11.57 -9.31 1.45
CA SER A 74 -12.08 -10.46 2.21
C SER A 74 -13.61 -10.54 2.15
N VAL A 75 -14.32 -9.42 2.34
CA VAL A 75 -15.77 -9.32 2.23
C VAL A 75 -16.27 -9.72 0.83
N ASN A 76 -15.58 -9.25 -0.23
CA ASN A 76 -15.95 -9.61 -1.60
C ASN A 76 -15.69 -11.10 -1.90
N ALA A 77 -14.66 -11.70 -1.32
CA ALA A 77 -14.41 -13.14 -1.43
C ALA A 77 -15.51 -13.94 -0.73
N ILE A 78 -15.88 -13.58 0.50
CA ILE A 78 -16.98 -14.18 1.26
C ILE A 78 -18.29 -14.10 0.47
N ASN A 79 -18.66 -12.91 0.02
CA ASN A 79 -19.91 -12.69 -0.72
C ASN A 79 -19.96 -13.49 -2.03
N THR A 80 -18.81 -13.60 -2.72
CA THR A 80 -18.73 -14.41 -3.94
C THR A 80 -18.87 -15.90 -3.64
N ALA A 81 -18.22 -16.40 -2.60
CA ALA A 81 -18.33 -17.80 -2.18
C ALA A 81 -19.80 -18.15 -1.82
N ARG A 82 -20.49 -17.27 -1.08
CA ARG A 82 -21.93 -17.44 -0.75
C ARG A 82 -22.80 -17.47 -2.01
N LYS A 83 -22.59 -16.57 -2.97
CA LYS A 83 -23.31 -16.57 -4.26
C LYS A 83 -23.09 -17.85 -5.06
N LEU A 84 -21.94 -18.52 -4.88
CA LEU A 84 -21.61 -19.80 -5.50
C LEU A 84 -22.13 -21.02 -4.70
N GLY A 85 -22.90 -20.79 -3.64
CA GLY A 85 -23.51 -21.83 -2.82
C GLY A 85 -22.55 -22.48 -1.81
N TYR A 86 -21.44 -21.83 -1.47
CA TYR A 86 -20.58 -22.24 -0.36
C TYR A 86 -21.03 -21.60 0.95
N LYS A 87 -20.92 -22.34 2.04
CA LYS A 87 -20.91 -21.75 3.39
C LYS A 87 -19.58 -21.02 3.59
N SER A 88 -19.67 -19.75 3.91
CA SER A 88 -18.50 -18.91 4.13
C SER A 88 -18.08 -18.91 5.59
N ILE A 89 -16.82 -19.23 5.83
CA ILE A 89 -16.21 -19.23 7.15
C ILE A 89 -15.13 -18.16 7.14
N MET A 90 -15.23 -17.18 8.04
CA MET A 90 -14.25 -16.12 8.20
C MET A 90 -13.43 -16.36 9.46
N ILE A 91 -12.10 -16.18 9.36
CA ILE A 91 -11.22 -16.08 10.54
C ILE A 91 -10.64 -14.67 10.52
N ASN A 92 -10.99 -13.87 11.51
CA ASN A 92 -10.46 -12.51 11.69
C ASN A 92 -10.66 -12.05 13.13
N TYR A 93 -9.82 -11.12 13.61
CA TYR A 93 -9.86 -10.64 15.00
C TYR A 93 -9.87 -9.10 15.11
N ASN A 94 -10.33 -8.42 14.07
CA ASN A 94 -10.55 -6.98 14.13
C ASN A 94 -12.02 -6.71 14.49
N PRO A 95 -12.32 -6.08 15.65
CA PRO A 95 -13.70 -5.84 16.06
C PRO A 95 -14.39 -4.68 15.30
N GLU A 96 -13.63 -3.88 14.57
CA GLU A 96 -14.14 -2.66 13.91
C GLU A 96 -13.99 -2.73 12.39
N THR A 97 -14.41 -3.86 11.80
CA THR A 97 -14.32 -4.04 10.36
C THR A 97 -15.49 -4.84 9.80
N VAL A 98 -15.82 -4.62 8.53
CA VAL A 98 -17.03 -5.18 7.89
C VAL A 98 -17.01 -6.71 7.82
N SER A 99 -15.84 -7.34 7.61
CA SER A 99 -15.74 -8.80 7.57
C SER A 99 -16.09 -9.49 8.89
N THR A 100 -16.09 -8.75 9.99
CA THR A 100 -16.48 -9.23 11.32
C THR A 100 -17.87 -8.78 11.74
N ASP A 101 -18.64 -8.16 10.85
CA ASP A 101 -20.06 -7.88 11.11
C ASP A 101 -20.88 -9.19 11.14
N TYR A 102 -21.90 -9.22 11.98
CA TYR A 102 -22.67 -10.42 12.31
C TYR A 102 -23.37 -11.09 11.11
N ASP A 103 -23.61 -10.37 10.02
CA ASP A 103 -24.34 -10.82 8.84
C ASP A 103 -23.45 -11.06 7.60
N MET A 104 -22.14 -10.80 7.71
CA MET A 104 -21.22 -10.87 6.57
C MET A 104 -20.87 -12.28 6.14
N CYS A 105 -20.78 -13.23 7.05
CA CYS A 105 -20.46 -14.62 6.74
C CYS A 105 -21.38 -15.59 7.47
N ASP A 106 -21.35 -16.87 7.08
CA ASP A 106 -22.17 -17.89 7.75
C ASP A 106 -21.60 -18.26 9.14
N ARG A 107 -20.23 -18.24 9.29
CA ARG A 107 -19.54 -18.46 10.55
C ARG A 107 -18.32 -17.56 10.66
N LEU A 108 -18.21 -16.82 11.76
CA LEU A 108 -17.10 -15.97 12.09
C LEU A 108 -16.34 -16.55 13.28
N TYR A 109 -15.11 -16.99 13.05
CA TYR A 109 -14.17 -17.28 14.12
C TYR A 109 -13.40 -16.00 14.46
N PHE A 110 -13.81 -15.38 15.54
CA PHE A 110 -13.18 -14.18 16.05
C PHE A 110 -11.94 -14.59 16.86
N ASP A 111 -10.88 -14.89 16.14
CA ASP A 111 -9.67 -15.49 16.71
C ASP A 111 -8.45 -15.02 15.91
N GLU A 112 -7.26 -15.20 16.50
CA GLU A 112 -6.02 -14.78 15.87
C GLU A 112 -5.70 -15.60 14.61
N LEU A 113 -4.94 -14.98 13.69
CA LEU A 113 -4.46 -15.63 12.48
C LEU A 113 -3.10 -16.33 12.71
N SER A 114 -3.07 -17.24 13.68
CA SER A 114 -1.94 -18.16 13.90
C SER A 114 -2.14 -19.46 13.14
N LEU A 115 -1.04 -20.20 12.90
CA LEU A 115 -1.12 -21.50 12.24
C LEU A 115 -2.02 -22.45 13.03
N GLU A 116 -1.84 -22.48 14.34
CA GLU A 116 -2.54 -23.37 15.28
C GLU A 116 -4.04 -23.12 15.25
N ARG A 117 -4.47 -21.86 15.29
CA ARG A 117 -5.89 -21.49 15.25
C ARG A 117 -6.54 -21.81 13.92
N VAL A 118 -5.84 -21.52 12.83
CA VAL A 118 -6.35 -21.84 11.50
C VAL A 118 -6.51 -23.35 11.34
N LEU A 119 -5.57 -24.17 11.85
CA LEU A 119 -5.67 -25.62 11.83
C LEU A 119 -6.82 -26.12 12.71
N ASP A 120 -7.02 -25.57 13.91
CA ASP A 120 -8.16 -25.92 14.78
C ASP A 120 -9.51 -25.72 14.05
N VAL A 121 -9.65 -24.60 13.31
CA VAL A 121 -10.87 -24.31 12.51
C VAL A 121 -11.00 -25.31 11.36
N ILE A 122 -9.91 -25.60 10.64
CA ILE A 122 -9.94 -26.52 9.49
C ILE A 122 -10.30 -27.94 9.92
N ASP A 123 -9.71 -28.43 11.01
CA ASP A 123 -10.01 -29.76 11.55
C ASP A 123 -11.47 -29.88 11.97
N LEU A 124 -12.04 -28.80 12.48
CA LEU A 124 -13.41 -28.76 12.94
C LEU A 124 -14.41 -28.64 11.79
N GLU A 125 -14.19 -27.72 10.85
CA GLU A 125 -15.11 -27.37 9.77
C GLU A 125 -14.96 -28.23 8.52
N SER A 126 -13.82 -28.90 8.35
CA SER A 126 -13.48 -29.70 7.16
C SER A 126 -13.81 -28.99 5.84
N PRO A 127 -13.36 -27.74 5.61
CA PRO A 127 -13.71 -26.96 4.43
C PRO A 127 -13.10 -27.57 3.16
N ARG A 128 -13.63 -27.16 1.99
CA ARG A 128 -12.99 -27.45 0.70
C ARG A 128 -11.54 -26.97 0.65
N GLY A 129 -11.24 -25.86 1.31
CA GLY A 129 -9.92 -25.27 1.39
C GLY A 129 -9.94 -23.85 1.95
N VAL A 130 -8.78 -23.20 1.91
CA VAL A 130 -8.53 -21.90 2.53
C VAL A 130 -8.09 -20.88 1.48
N ILE A 131 -8.74 -19.70 1.45
CA ILE A 131 -8.33 -18.53 0.66
C ILE A 131 -7.43 -17.66 1.53
N VAL A 132 -6.16 -17.51 1.14
CA VAL A 132 -5.14 -16.72 1.85
C VAL A 132 -4.82 -15.41 1.15
N SER A 133 -5.18 -15.25 -0.12
CA SER A 133 -4.68 -14.20 -1.01
C SER A 133 -5.46 -12.88 -0.97
N VAL A 134 -6.45 -12.74 -0.08
CA VAL A 134 -7.30 -11.54 0.00
C VAL A 134 -7.07 -10.71 1.26
N GLY A 135 -6.57 -11.30 2.33
CA GLY A 135 -6.35 -10.65 3.64
C GLY A 135 -5.00 -9.92 3.79
N GLY A 136 -4.25 -9.73 2.72
CA GLY A 136 -2.94 -9.08 2.75
C GLY A 136 -1.80 -10.02 3.16
N GLN A 137 -0.75 -9.46 3.76
CA GLN A 137 0.48 -10.21 4.03
C GLN A 137 0.36 -11.25 5.14
N ILE A 138 -0.46 -10.98 6.17
CA ILE A 138 -0.59 -11.89 7.33
C ILE A 138 -1.07 -13.27 6.92
N PRO A 139 -2.22 -13.44 6.24
CA PRO A 139 -2.65 -14.74 5.77
C PRO A 139 -1.73 -15.32 4.68
N ASN A 140 -1.15 -14.48 3.82
CA ASN A 140 -0.23 -14.94 2.79
C ASN A 140 1.02 -15.62 3.38
N ASN A 141 1.53 -15.13 4.51
CA ASN A 141 2.65 -15.74 5.24
C ASN A 141 2.32 -17.13 5.85
N LEU A 142 1.04 -17.46 5.96
CA LEU A 142 0.60 -18.79 6.43
C LEU A 142 0.55 -19.83 5.31
N ALA A 143 0.55 -19.41 4.03
CA ALA A 143 0.33 -20.29 2.88
C ALA A 143 1.25 -21.54 2.90
N MET A 144 2.56 -21.34 3.01
CA MET A 144 3.52 -22.46 3.05
C MET A 144 3.41 -23.29 4.33
N LYS A 145 3.08 -22.69 5.47
CA LYS A 145 2.89 -23.40 6.73
C LYS A 145 1.67 -24.31 6.66
N LEU A 146 0.56 -23.82 6.14
CA LEU A 146 -0.66 -24.60 5.88
C LEU A 146 -0.43 -25.73 4.89
N HIS A 147 0.28 -25.45 3.80
CA HIS A 147 0.61 -26.45 2.79
C HIS A 147 1.42 -27.62 3.37
N ARG A 148 2.40 -27.35 4.24
CA ARG A 148 3.18 -28.39 4.93
C ARG A 148 2.35 -29.27 5.87
N GLN A 149 1.19 -28.79 6.31
CA GLN A 149 0.22 -29.54 7.10
C GLN A 149 -0.84 -30.26 6.23
N GLY A 150 -0.68 -30.23 4.90
CA GLY A 150 -1.62 -30.88 3.97
C GLY A 150 -2.94 -30.13 3.75
N VAL A 151 -3.04 -28.88 4.19
CA VAL A 151 -4.26 -28.06 4.02
C VAL A 151 -4.37 -27.61 2.57
N PRO A 152 -5.53 -27.79 1.90
CA PRO A 152 -5.78 -27.26 0.58
C PRO A 152 -5.85 -25.72 0.61
N VAL A 153 -4.83 -25.05 0.04
CA VAL A 153 -4.85 -23.60 -0.20
C VAL A 153 -5.43 -23.37 -1.59
N LEU A 154 -6.49 -22.56 -1.66
CA LEU A 154 -7.22 -22.29 -2.90
C LEU A 154 -6.56 -21.14 -3.68
N GLY A 155 -6.43 -21.32 -4.99
CA GLY A 155 -5.78 -20.36 -5.88
C GLY A 155 -4.34 -20.72 -6.21
N THR A 156 -3.45 -19.74 -6.20
CA THR A 156 -2.04 -19.94 -6.52
C THR A 156 -1.36 -20.88 -5.52
N SER A 157 -0.54 -21.81 -6.04
CA SER A 157 0.19 -22.77 -5.20
C SER A 157 1.04 -22.06 -4.14
N PRO A 158 1.02 -22.51 -2.87
CA PRO A 158 1.90 -21.98 -1.83
C PRO A 158 3.39 -22.04 -2.17
N VAL A 159 3.82 -23.00 -2.99
CA VAL A 159 5.20 -23.09 -3.48
C VAL A 159 5.52 -21.91 -4.40
N ASP A 160 4.59 -21.51 -5.26
CA ASP A 160 4.78 -20.36 -6.15
C ASP A 160 4.62 -19.03 -5.40
N ILE A 161 3.77 -18.98 -4.35
CA ILE A 161 3.73 -17.85 -3.42
C ILE A 161 5.10 -17.66 -2.76
N ASP A 162 5.72 -18.71 -2.24
CA ASP A 162 7.07 -18.64 -1.66
C ASP A 162 8.14 -18.23 -2.69
N ARG A 163 8.03 -18.67 -3.95
CA ARG A 163 8.93 -18.24 -5.03
C ARG A 163 8.83 -16.75 -5.33
N ALA A 164 7.66 -16.16 -5.19
CA ALA A 164 7.45 -14.73 -5.42
C ALA A 164 7.81 -13.86 -4.20
N GLU A 165 7.49 -14.31 -2.99
CA GLU A 165 7.70 -13.54 -1.75
C GLU A 165 9.15 -13.60 -1.25
N ASN A 166 9.87 -14.69 -1.53
CA ASN A 166 11.29 -14.82 -1.21
C ASN A 166 12.13 -14.04 -2.24
N ARG A 167 12.75 -12.96 -1.80
CA ARG A 167 13.49 -12.02 -2.68
C ARG A 167 14.59 -12.68 -3.49
N ASP A 168 15.32 -13.61 -2.91
CA ASP A 168 16.39 -14.35 -3.59
C ASP A 168 15.82 -15.24 -4.69
N LYS A 169 14.81 -16.06 -4.37
CA LYS A 169 14.14 -16.94 -5.34
C LYS A 169 13.49 -16.16 -6.47
N PHE A 170 12.83 -15.05 -6.15
CA PHE A 170 12.18 -14.21 -7.14
C PHE A 170 13.18 -13.57 -8.09
N SER A 171 14.26 -12.99 -7.55
CA SER A 171 15.30 -12.37 -8.37
C SER A 171 16.01 -13.39 -9.28
N ALA A 172 16.31 -14.58 -8.77
CA ALA A 172 16.88 -15.66 -9.58
C ALA A 172 15.93 -16.13 -10.70
N MET A 173 14.62 -16.16 -10.43
CA MET A 173 13.59 -16.45 -11.42
C MET A 173 13.56 -15.38 -12.53
N LEU A 174 13.61 -14.10 -12.18
CA LEU A 174 13.63 -13.00 -13.16
C LEU A 174 14.85 -13.08 -14.06
N ASP A 175 16.03 -13.36 -13.49
CA ASP A 175 17.28 -13.54 -14.27
C ASP A 175 17.15 -14.70 -15.25
N LYS A 176 16.60 -15.84 -14.80
CA LYS A 176 16.33 -17.01 -15.69
C LYS A 176 15.36 -16.68 -16.83
N LEU A 177 14.37 -15.83 -16.57
CA LEU A 177 13.38 -15.41 -17.58
C LEU A 177 13.91 -14.29 -18.51
N GLY A 178 15.10 -13.74 -18.24
CA GLY A 178 15.65 -12.59 -18.95
C GLY A 178 14.78 -11.34 -18.75
N ILE A 179 14.24 -11.16 -17.54
CA ILE A 179 13.45 -10.00 -17.14
C ILE A 179 14.34 -9.06 -16.32
N ASP A 180 14.36 -7.81 -16.74
CA ASP A 180 15.20 -6.77 -16.16
C ASP A 180 14.74 -6.41 -14.74
N GLN A 181 15.70 -6.26 -13.82
CA GLN A 181 15.50 -5.86 -12.43
C GLN A 181 16.68 -4.98 -11.99
N PRO A 182 16.56 -4.18 -10.90
CA PRO A 182 17.72 -3.54 -10.32
C PRO A 182 18.80 -4.56 -9.96
N ALA A 183 20.08 -4.24 -10.19
CA ALA A 183 21.18 -5.10 -9.76
C ALA A 183 21.04 -5.44 -8.27
N TRP A 184 21.26 -6.70 -7.89
CA TRP A 184 20.97 -7.22 -6.56
C TRP A 184 22.00 -8.23 -6.08
N ARG A 185 22.06 -8.42 -4.76
CA ARG A 185 22.87 -9.47 -4.12
C ARG A 185 22.18 -9.92 -2.82
N ALA A 186 22.07 -11.23 -2.63
CA ALA A 186 21.69 -11.79 -1.35
C ALA A 186 22.88 -11.73 -0.38
N LEU A 187 22.62 -11.43 0.89
CA LEU A 187 23.65 -11.32 1.92
C LEU A 187 24.17 -12.71 2.30
N THR A 188 25.48 -12.89 2.14
CA THR A 188 26.23 -14.01 2.71
C THR A 188 27.25 -13.51 3.73
N SER A 189 27.83 -12.30 3.49
CA SER A 189 28.72 -11.61 4.43
C SER A 189 28.68 -10.10 4.21
N PHE A 190 29.19 -9.32 5.17
CA PHE A 190 29.33 -7.86 5.02
C PHE A 190 30.31 -7.48 3.90
N ASP A 191 31.38 -8.24 3.76
CA ASP A 191 32.39 -7.98 2.72
C ASP A 191 31.83 -8.17 1.31
N ASP A 192 30.94 -9.18 1.11
CA ASP A 192 30.26 -9.37 -0.17
C ASP A 192 29.37 -8.18 -0.55
N VAL A 193 28.71 -7.59 0.45
CA VAL A 193 27.87 -6.40 0.24
C VAL A 193 28.73 -5.21 -0.15
N LYS A 194 29.87 -5.02 0.53
CA LYS A 194 30.78 -3.93 0.22
C LYS A 194 31.33 -4.03 -1.21
N GLN A 195 31.74 -5.22 -1.63
CA GLN A 195 32.15 -5.46 -3.02
C GLN A 195 31.02 -5.18 -4.02
N PHE A 196 29.78 -5.56 -3.70
CA PHE A 196 28.63 -5.25 -4.55
C PHE A 196 28.40 -3.74 -4.65
N VAL A 197 28.48 -3.01 -3.54
CA VAL A 197 28.31 -1.56 -3.52
C VAL A 197 29.42 -0.85 -4.29
N GLU A 198 30.67 -1.33 -4.22
CA GLU A 198 31.77 -0.82 -5.03
C GLU A 198 31.49 -0.95 -6.55
N GLN A 199 30.79 -2.03 -6.97
CA GLN A 199 30.44 -2.24 -8.37
C GLN A 199 29.28 -1.37 -8.85
N VAL A 200 28.22 -1.20 -8.03
CA VAL A 200 26.98 -0.54 -8.46
C VAL A 200 26.89 0.93 -8.00
N GLY A 201 27.70 1.33 -7.02
CA GLY A 201 27.67 2.63 -6.37
C GLY A 201 26.43 2.88 -5.50
N TYR A 202 26.51 3.91 -4.66
CA TYR A 202 25.36 4.40 -3.90
C TYR A 202 24.37 5.18 -4.78
N PRO A 203 23.10 5.33 -4.38
CA PRO A 203 22.45 4.69 -3.24
C PRO A 203 22.10 3.22 -3.51
N VAL A 204 21.97 2.44 -2.42
CA VAL A 204 21.50 1.07 -2.43
C VAL A 204 20.33 0.89 -1.46
N LEU A 205 19.50 -0.11 -1.70
CA LEU A 205 18.33 -0.44 -0.89
C LEU A 205 18.56 -1.77 -0.17
N VAL A 206 18.46 -1.75 1.15
CA VAL A 206 18.45 -2.94 2.00
C VAL A 206 17.01 -3.46 2.09
N ARG A 207 16.79 -4.75 1.77
CA ARG A 207 15.47 -5.37 1.62
C ARG A 207 15.37 -6.70 2.38
N PRO A 208 14.82 -6.73 3.58
CA PRO A 208 14.46 -8.00 4.24
C PRO A 208 13.35 -8.72 3.46
N SER A 209 13.28 -10.05 3.57
CA SER A 209 12.19 -10.85 3.01
C SER A 209 11.05 -11.00 4.02
N TYR A 210 9.82 -11.19 3.53
CA TYR A 210 8.61 -11.43 4.34
C TYR A 210 8.26 -10.37 5.39
N VAL A 211 8.67 -9.13 5.16
CA VAL A 211 8.33 -8.01 6.05
C VAL A 211 7.02 -7.34 5.65
N LEU A 212 6.32 -6.80 6.64
CA LEU A 212 5.09 -6.05 6.43
C LEU A 212 5.44 -4.61 6.03
N SER A 213 4.89 -4.13 4.92
CA SER A 213 4.89 -2.71 4.51
C SER A 213 6.27 -2.05 4.49
N GLY A 214 7.28 -2.78 4.04
CA GLY A 214 8.64 -2.25 3.93
C GLY A 214 9.37 -2.12 5.27
N ALA A 215 8.87 -2.71 6.36
CA ALA A 215 9.53 -2.64 7.66
C ALA A 215 11.00 -3.03 7.58
N ALA A 216 11.88 -2.21 8.16
CA ALA A 216 13.33 -2.31 8.09
C ALA A 216 13.93 -2.24 6.65
N MET A 217 13.14 -1.86 5.63
CA MET A 217 13.69 -1.44 4.34
C MET A 217 14.26 -0.03 4.47
N ASN A 218 15.48 0.17 3.96
CA ASN A 218 16.12 1.48 4.03
C ASN A 218 16.98 1.73 2.80
N VAL A 219 16.99 2.98 2.33
CA VAL A 219 17.90 3.45 1.30
C VAL A 219 19.17 3.95 1.97
N CYS A 220 20.31 3.41 1.59
CA CYS A 220 21.62 3.77 2.11
C CYS A 220 22.38 4.62 1.10
N TYR A 221 22.93 5.73 1.54
CA TYR A 221 23.67 6.67 0.71
C TYR A 221 25.19 6.63 0.95
N ASP A 222 25.61 5.96 2.02
CA ASP A 222 27.00 5.75 2.38
C ASP A 222 27.21 4.45 3.18
N ASP A 223 28.47 4.15 3.51
CA ASP A 223 28.86 2.94 4.23
C ASP A 223 28.35 2.93 5.69
N GLU A 224 28.24 4.09 6.34
CA GLU A 224 27.77 4.18 7.73
C GLU A 224 26.28 3.81 7.82
N GLU A 225 25.46 4.38 6.93
CA GLU A 225 24.04 4.04 6.81
C GLU A 225 23.84 2.56 6.43
N LEU A 226 24.64 2.06 5.49
CA LEU A 226 24.59 0.67 5.07
C LEU A 226 24.84 -0.27 6.24
N HIS A 227 25.90 -0.03 7.03
CA HIS A 227 26.22 -0.88 8.18
C HIS A 227 25.10 -0.87 9.22
N ARG A 228 24.56 0.31 9.55
CA ARG A 228 23.48 0.47 10.52
C ARG A 228 22.21 -0.27 10.08
N PHE A 229 21.79 -0.06 8.85
CA PHE A 229 20.54 -0.64 8.35
C PHE A 229 20.63 -2.13 8.05
N LEU A 230 21.81 -2.65 7.69
CA LEU A 230 22.02 -4.08 7.57
C LEU A 230 21.86 -4.79 8.91
N SER A 231 22.40 -4.23 9.99
CA SER A 231 22.25 -4.80 11.32
C SER A 231 20.78 -4.87 11.73
N MET A 232 20.02 -3.79 11.50
CA MET A 232 18.58 -3.77 11.78
C MET A 232 17.79 -4.79 10.93
N ALA A 233 18.11 -4.90 9.64
CA ALA A 233 17.42 -5.80 8.72
C ALA A 233 17.67 -7.26 9.06
N THR A 234 18.87 -7.63 9.49
CA THR A 234 19.21 -9.00 9.92
C THR A 234 18.55 -9.39 11.24
N GLU A 235 18.32 -8.43 12.14
CA GLU A 235 17.56 -8.68 13.37
C GLU A 235 16.08 -8.99 13.08
N VAL A 236 15.48 -8.33 12.12
CA VAL A 236 14.07 -8.52 11.72
C VAL A 236 13.89 -9.79 10.89
N SER A 237 14.84 -10.13 10.02
CA SER A 237 14.75 -11.27 9.09
C SER A 237 15.73 -12.39 9.46
N LYS A 238 15.49 -13.04 10.60
CA LYS A 238 16.38 -14.12 11.11
C LYS A 238 16.33 -15.42 10.30
N GLU A 239 15.19 -15.69 9.66
CA GLU A 239 14.95 -16.96 8.95
C GLU A 239 15.22 -16.87 7.44
N PHE A 240 15.32 -15.68 6.89
CA PHE A 240 15.41 -15.45 5.46
C PHE A 240 16.55 -14.47 5.11
N PRO A 241 17.17 -14.61 3.93
CA PRO A 241 18.26 -13.74 3.53
C PRO A 241 17.77 -12.29 3.36
N VAL A 242 18.62 -11.35 3.74
CA VAL A 242 18.47 -9.93 3.40
C VAL A 242 19.10 -9.71 2.04
N VAL A 243 18.40 -9.01 1.17
CA VAL A 243 18.88 -8.65 -0.17
C VAL A 243 19.25 -7.19 -0.22
N VAL A 244 20.41 -6.87 -0.80
CA VAL A 244 20.78 -5.50 -1.15
C VAL A 244 20.65 -5.32 -2.66
N SER A 245 20.03 -4.23 -3.07
CA SER A 245 19.83 -3.91 -4.48
C SER A 245 20.20 -2.46 -4.80
N LYS A 246 20.59 -2.20 -6.05
CA LYS A 246 20.79 -0.82 -6.52
C LYS A 246 19.49 -0.05 -6.41
N PHE A 247 19.51 1.08 -5.70
CA PHE A 247 18.35 1.97 -5.66
C PHE A 247 18.33 2.90 -6.89
N MET A 248 17.21 2.87 -7.59
CA MET A 248 17.02 3.61 -8.84
C MET A 248 16.37 4.95 -8.58
N THR A 249 17.16 6.03 -8.57
CA THR A 249 16.65 7.39 -8.36
C THR A 249 15.95 7.95 -9.60
N GLU A 250 14.94 8.83 -9.38
CA GLU A 250 14.24 9.53 -10.45
C GLU A 250 13.59 8.59 -11.48
N THR A 251 13.09 7.46 -11.03
CA THR A 251 12.34 6.51 -11.83
C THR A 251 10.86 6.63 -11.53
N LYS A 252 10.01 6.46 -12.54
CA LYS A 252 8.58 6.26 -12.32
C LYS A 252 8.32 4.90 -11.70
N GLU A 253 7.40 4.85 -10.76
CA GLU A 253 6.87 3.60 -10.24
C GLU A 253 5.48 3.37 -10.84
N ILE A 254 5.23 2.13 -11.25
CA ILE A 254 4.02 1.73 -11.96
C ILE A 254 3.55 0.41 -11.36
N GLU A 255 2.27 0.33 -11.07
CA GLU A 255 1.66 -0.90 -10.56
C GLU A 255 0.82 -1.60 -11.63
N PHE A 256 0.88 -2.92 -11.60
CA PHE A 256 0.07 -3.81 -12.41
C PHE A 256 -0.74 -4.70 -11.47
N ASP A 257 -1.99 -4.32 -11.24
CA ASP A 257 -2.95 -5.12 -10.48
C ASP A 257 -3.71 -6.04 -11.43
N ALA A 258 -3.77 -7.33 -11.13
CA ALA A 258 -4.35 -8.27 -12.07
C ALA A 258 -4.94 -9.52 -11.41
N VAL A 259 -5.73 -10.22 -12.20
CA VAL A 259 -6.24 -11.55 -11.89
C VAL A 259 -5.81 -12.51 -13.00
N ALA A 260 -5.32 -13.69 -12.63
CA ALA A 260 -4.96 -14.74 -13.58
C ALA A 260 -5.67 -16.07 -13.23
N ASP A 261 -5.79 -16.92 -14.26
CA ASP A 261 -6.26 -18.30 -14.18
C ASP A 261 -5.21 -19.22 -14.79
N LYS A 262 -4.58 -20.07 -13.97
CA LYS A 262 -3.53 -21.01 -14.39
C LYS A 262 -2.44 -20.37 -15.25
N GLY A 263 -1.99 -19.18 -14.82
CA GLY A 263 -0.95 -18.42 -15.48
C GLY A 263 -1.42 -17.55 -16.65
N GLU A 264 -2.68 -17.60 -17.04
CA GLU A 264 -3.27 -16.70 -18.03
C GLU A 264 -3.88 -15.47 -17.37
N VAL A 265 -3.41 -14.27 -17.71
CA VAL A 265 -3.98 -13.02 -17.22
C VAL A 265 -5.38 -12.84 -17.78
N VAL A 266 -6.36 -12.72 -16.89
CA VAL A 266 -7.79 -12.57 -17.22
C VAL A 266 -8.16 -11.10 -17.34
N GLU A 267 -7.75 -10.31 -16.35
CA GLU A 267 -8.00 -8.87 -16.28
C GLU A 267 -6.86 -8.16 -15.55
N TYR A 268 -6.66 -6.89 -15.85
CA TYR A 268 -5.58 -6.09 -15.26
C TYR A 268 -5.93 -4.61 -15.23
N ALA A 269 -5.18 -3.86 -14.42
CA ALA A 269 -5.17 -2.40 -14.34
C ALA A 269 -3.72 -1.90 -14.20
N ILE A 270 -3.35 -0.84 -14.94
CA ILE A 270 -2.04 -0.22 -14.87
C ILE A 270 -2.18 1.17 -14.27
N SER A 271 -1.66 1.36 -13.06
CA SER A 271 -1.64 2.63 -12.34
C SER A 271 -0.24 3.21 -12.28
N GLU A 272 -0.10 4.54 -12.26
CA GLU A 272 1.19 5.19 -12.06
C GLU A 272 1.21 5.99 -10.76
N HIS A 273 2.38 6.05 -10.11
CA HIS A 273 2.62 6.95 -9.01
C HIS A 273 2.94 8.35 -9.52
N VAL A 274 2.41 9.37 -8.84
CA VAL A 274 2.75 10.78 -9.10
C VAL A 274 4.18 11.04 -8.68
N GLU A 275 4.58 10.52 -7.53
CA GLU A 275 5.93 10.58 -6.98
C GLU A 275 6.91 9.71 -7.79
N TYR A 276 8.20 9.98 -7.67
CA TYR A 276 9.22 9.02 -8.11
C TYR A 276 9.36 7.88 -7.11
N ALA A 277 9.91 6.76 -7.58
CA ALA A 277 10.27 5.62 -6.75
C ALA A 277 11.10 6.04 -5.53
N GLY A 278 10.79 5.40 -4.40
CA GLY A 278 11.35 5.74 -3.09
C GLY A 278 10.32 6.25 -2.09
N VAL A 279 9.07 6.39 -2.52
CA VAL A 279 7.89 6.52 -1.65
C VAL A 279 7.16 5.18 -1.69
N HIS A 280 6.85 4.62 -0.52
CA HIS A 280 6.12 3.34 -0.45
C HIS A 280 4.79 3.42 -1.21
N SER A 281 4.43 2.36 -1.94
CA SER A 281 3.22 2.35 -2.78
C SER A 281 1.92 2.65 -2.02
N GLY A 282 1.86 2.26 -0.74
CA GLY A 282 0.76 2.61 0.15
C GLY A 282 0.65 4.10 0.45
N ASP A 283 1.76 4.84 0.40
CA ASP A 283 1.85 6.27 0.69
C ASP A 283 1.76 7.15 -0.56
N ALA A 284 2.14 6.60 -1.71
CA ALA A 284 2.18 7.33 -2.97
C ALA A 284 0.79 7.73 -3.45
N THR A 285 0.73 8.90 -4.10
CA THR A 285 -0.45 9.34 -4.85
C THR A 285 -0.51 8.57 -6.16
N MET A 286 -1.57 7.81 -6.36
CA MET A 286 -1.72 6.92 -7.51
C MET A 286 -2.76 7.46 -8.49
N VAL A 287 -2.46 7.36 -9.78
CA VAL A 287 -3.35 7.77 -10.88
C VAL A 287 -3.74 6.54 -11.71
N PHE A 288 -5.03 6.38 -11.96
CA PHE A 288 -5.56 5.32 -12.82
C PHE A 288 -6.67 5.86 -13.76
N PRO A 289 -6.65 5.51 -15.06
CA PRO A 289 -5.54 4.87 -15.80
C PRO A 289 -4.28 5.74 -15.80
N ALA A 290 -3.12 5.11 -15.97
CA ALA A 290 -1.85 5.82 -16.03
C ALA A 290 -1.84 6.87 -17.17
N GLN A 291 -1.47 8.11 -16.88
CA GLN A 291 -1.57 9.27 -17.78
C GLN A 291 -0.22 9.65 -18.43
N HIS A 292 0.90 9.40 -17.75
CA HIS A 292 2.21 9.90 -18.12
C HIS A 292 3.23 8.79 -18.37
N ILE A 293 2.79 7.68 -18.97
CA ILE A 293 3.65 6.57 -19.41
C ILE A 293 3.56 6.39 -20.92
N TYR A 294 4.68 5.99 -21.53
CA TYR A 294 4.70 5.70 -22.96
C TYR A 294 3.95 4.41 -23.27
N PHE A 295 3.25 4.37 -24.37
CA PHE A 295 2.56 3.16 -24.84
C PHE A 295 3.51 1.96 -25.02
N SER A 296 4.76 2.20 -25.41
CA SER A 296 5.81 1.18 -25.45
C SER A 296 6.12 0.59 -24.07
N THR A 297 6.07 1.41 -23.00
CA THR A 297 6.24 0.99 -21.61
C THR A 297 5.08 0.10 -21.18
N VAL A 298 3.84 0.48 -21.49
CA VAL A 298 2.64 -0.36 -21.24
C VAL A 298 2.79 -1.74 -21.88
N ARG A 299 3.22 -1.80 -23.15
CA ARG A 299 3.44 -3.09 -23.86
C ARG A 299 4.52 -3.94 -23.18
N GLN A 300 5.60 -3.34 -22.72
CA GLN A 300 6.67 -4.06 -22.00
C GLN A 300 6.18 -4.59 -20.66
N ILE A 301 5.48 -3.77 -19.86
CA ILE A 301 4.88 -4.18 -18.60
C ILE A 301 3.96 -5.38 -18.79
N LYS A 302 3.04 -5.32 -19.74
CA LYS A 302 2.14 -6.45 -20.07
C LYS A 302 2.90 -7.71 -20.44
N LYS A 303 3.90 -7.59 -21.33
CA LYS A 303 4.71 -8.73 -21.76
C LYS A 303 5.45 -9.38 -20.57
N ILE A 304 6.00 -8.58 -19.67
CA ILE A 304 6.70 -9.06 -18.48
C ILE A 304 5.70 -9.71 -17.50
N ALA A 305 4.60 -9.03 -17.19
CA ALA A 305 3.58 -9.53 -16.29
C ALA A 305 3.00 -10.88 -16.75
N TYR A 306 2.74 -11.04 -18.04
CA TYR A 306 2.25 -12.30 -18.60
C TYR A 306 3.27 -13.43 -18.52
N LYS A 307 4.57 -13.14 -18.70
CA LYS A 307 5.63 -14.13 -18.49
C LYS A 307 5.71 -14.59 -17.03
N ILE A 308 5.65 -13.64 -16.08
CA ILE A 308 5.69 -13.92 -14.64
C ILE A 308 4.44 -14.73 -14.24
N ALA A 309 3.25 -14.31 -14.65
CA ALA A 309 2.01 -15.03 -14.35
C ALA A 309 2.07 -16.48 -14.84
N LYS A 310 2.60 -16.72 -16.04
CA LYS A 310 2.76 -18.06 -16.61
C LYS A 310 3.80 -18.90 -15.85
N GLU A 311 4.97 -18.33 -15.53
CA GLU A 311 6.04 -19.05 -14.82
C GLU A 311 5.64 -19.46 -13.40
N LEU A 312 4.86 -18.60 -12.70
CA LEU A 312 4.33 -18.86 -11.36
C LEU A 312 2.95 -19.54 -11.37
N ASN A 313 2.44 -19.93 -12.54
CA ASN A 313 1.12 -20.56 -12.70
C ASN A 313 0.02 -19.89 -11.86
N ILE A 314 -0.03 -18.56 -11.87
CA ILE A 314 -0.88 -17.76 -10.97
C ILE A 314 -2.36 -18.09 -11.20
N SER A 315 -3.08 -18.35 -10.11
CA SER A 315 -4.54 -18.53 -10.11
C SER A 315 -5.14 -17.69 -8.98
N GLY A 316 -5.68 -16.53 -9.32
CA GLY A 316 -6.22 -15.56 -8.36
C GLY A 316 -5.61 -14.17 -8.52
N PRO A 317 -5.71 -13.32 -7.47
CA PRO A 317 -5.23 -11.94 -7.53
C PRO A 317 -3.71 -11.86 -7.38
N PHE A 318 -3.09 -10.91 -8.10
CA PHE A 318 -1.68 -10.59 -7.94
C PHE A 318 -1.38 -9.14 -8.31
N ASN A 319 -0.26 -8.64 -7.82
CA ASN A 319 0.26 -7.32 -8.10
C ASN A 319 1.73 -7.41 -8.47
N ILE A 320 2.16 -6.63 -9.46
CA ILE A 320 3.58 -6.46 -9.82
C ILE A 320 3.91 -4.97 -9.81
N GLN A 321 5.01 -4.62 -9.17
CA GLN A 321 5.55 -3.26 -9.18
C GLN A 321 6.72 -3.14 -10.13
N PHE A 322 6.70 -2.08 -10.92
CA PHE A 322 7.68 -1.79 -11.96
C PHE A 322 8.33 -0.43 -11.77
N LEU A 323 9.60 -0.33 -12.14
CA LEU A 323 10.30 0.92 -12.36
C LEU A 323 10.41 1.20 -13.86
N ALA A 324 10.15 2.44 -14.27
CA ALA A 324 10.31 2.86 -15.66
C ALA A 324 11.16 4.15 -15.76
N LYS A 325 12.21 4.10 -16.57
CA LYS A 325 13.07 5.25 -16.88
C LYS A 325 13.60 5.09 -18.31
N ASN A 326 13.55 6.16 -19.11
CA ASN A 326 14.10 6.17 -20.47
C ASN A 326 13.66 5.00 -21.36
N ARG A 327 12.41 4.55 -21.23
CA ARG A 327 11.80 3.38 -21.89
C ARG A 327 12.31 2.01 -21.40
N GLU A 328 13.19 1.97 -20.44
CA GLU A 328 13.55 0.74 -19.74
C GLU A 328 12.54 0.45 -18.63
N VAL A 329 12.18 -0.82 -18.51
CA VAL A 329 11.23 -1.31 -17.48
C VAL A 329 11.93 -2.37 -16.66
N LYS A 330 11.93 -2.20 -15.34
CA LYS A 330 12.50 -3.15 -14.38
C LYS A 330 11.43 -3.59 -13.38
N VAL A 331 11.48 -4.85 -12.98
CA VAL A 331 10.58 -5.40 -11.96
C VAL A 331 11.18 -5.16 -10.57
N ILE A 332 10.35 -4.70 -9.62
CA ILE A 332 10.74 -4.57 -8.21
C ILE A 332 10.30 -5.80 -7.42
N GLU A 333 9.00 -6.15 -7.53
CA GLU A 333 8.39 -7.24 -6.77
C GLU A 333 7.12 -7.75 -7.42
N CYS A 334 6.72 -8.96 -7.02
CA CYS A 334 5.46 -9.57 -7.37
C CYS A 334 4.81 -10.12 -6.10
N ASN A 335 3.62 -9.65 -5.80
CA ASN A 335 2.82 -10.09 -4.65
C ASN A 335 1.70 -11.00 -5.16
N LEU A 336 1.69 -12.28 -4.75
CA LEU A 336 0.66 -13.23 -5.18
C LEU A 336 -0.57 -13.18 -4.27
N ARG A 337 -1.08 -11.99 -4.12
CA ARG A 337 -2.25 -11.63 -3.32
C ARG A 337 -2.84 -10.30 -3.81
N ALA A 338 -4.02 -9.96 -3.32
CA ALA A 338 -4.56 -8.62 -3.53
C ALA A 338 -3.61 -7.55 -2.97
N SER A 339 -3.51 -6.43 -3.67
CA SER A 339 -2.84 -5.22 -3.22
C SER A 339 -3.86 -4.23 -2.61
N ARG A 340 -3.37 -3.17 -2.01
CA ARG A 340 -4.22 -2.10 -1.46
C ARG A 340 -4.98 -1.33 -2.54
N SER A 341 -4.49 -1.31 -3.77
CA SER A 341 -5.13 -0.66 -4.92
C SER A 341 -6.30 -1.44 -5.52
N PHE A 342 -6.49 -2.73 -5.18
CA PHE A 342 -7.59 -3.54 -5.73
C PHE A 342 -8.99 -2.93 -5.57
N PRO A 343 -9.39 -2.41 -4.40
CA PRO A 343 -10.67 -1.72 -4.28
C PRO A 343 -10.78 -0.49 -5.18
N PHE A 344 -9.71 0.30 -5.28
CA PHE A 344 -9.64 1.51 -6.08
C PHE A 344 -9.82 1.21 -7.57
N VAL A 345 -8.99 0.33 -8.13
CA VAL A 345 -9.07 -0.03 -9.56
C VAL A 345 -10.37 -0.75 -9.90
N SER A 346 -10.85 -1.64 -9.03
CA SER A 346 -12.12 -2.36 -9.21
C SER A 346 -13.31 -1.40 -9.33
N LYS A 347 -13.36 -0.37 -8.48
CA LYS A 347 -14.42 0.63 -8.49
C LYS A 347 -14.36 1.49 -9.76
N ILE A 348 -13.19 1.94 -10.17
CA ILE A 348 -13.05 2.78 -11.38
C ILE A 348 -13.43 1.99 -12.64
N LEU A 349 -12.98 0.74 -12.74
CA LEU A 349 -13.30 -0.15 -13.87
C LEU A 349 -14.75 -0.67 -13.85
N LYS A 350 -15.50 -0.46 -12.76
CA LYS A 350 -16.82 -1.07 -12.51
C LYS A 350 -16.77 -2.60 -12.60
N ARG A 351 -15.65 -3.18 -12.23
CA ARG A 351 -15.40 -4.61 -12.30
C ARG A 351 -14.70 -5.09 -11.04
N ASN A 352 -15.32 -6.00 -10.33
CA ASN A 352 -14.79 -6.50 -9.07
C ASN A 352 -13.74 -7.58 -9.31
N PHE A 353 -12.45 -7.22 -9.24
CA PHE A 353 -11.32 -8.13 -9.43
C PHE A 353 -11.32 -9.28 -8.42
N ILE A 354 -11.79 -9.04 -7.19
CA ILE A 354 -11.87 -10.08 -6.16
C ILE A 354 -13.00 -11.07 -6.46
N GLU A 355 -14.10 -10.63 -7.03
CA GLU A 355 -15.15 -11.53 -7.48
C GLU A 355 -14.65 -12.48 -8.57
N THR A 356 -13.94 -11.95 -9.58
CA THR A 356 -13.33 -12.76 -10.64
C THR A 356 -12.29 -13.72 -10.05
N ALA A 357 -11.40 -13.23 -9.19
CA ALA A 357 -10.37 -14.05 -8.54
C ALA A 357 -10.99 -15.19 -7.70
N THR A 358 -12.04 -14.89 -6.93
CA THR A 358 -12.70 -15.90 -6.09
C THR A 358 -13.40 -16.97 -6.94
N LYS A 359 -14.03 -16.58 -8.06
CA LYS A 359 -14.61 -17.54 -9.00
C LYS A 359 -13.54 -18.49 -9.55
N ILE A 360 -12.37 -17.96 -9.92
CA ILE A 360 -11.23 -18.76 -10.39
C ILE A 360 -10.74 -19.71 -9.29
N MET A 361 -10.51 -19.22 -8.09
CA MET A 361 -10.06 -20.03 -6.95
C MET A 361 -11.04 -21.14 -6.55
N LEU A 362 -12.33 -20.96 -6.88
CA LEU A 362 -13.40 -21.95 -6.61
C LEU A 362 -13.80 -22.77 -7.87
N ASP A 363 -13.04 -22.71 -8.96
CA ASP A 363 -13.31 -23.36 -10.24
C ASP A 363 -14.70 -23.05 -10.80
N ALA A 364 -15.21 -21.83 -10.59
CA ALA A 364 -16.51 -21.39 -11.06
C ALA A 364 -16.38 -20.56 -12.37
N PRO A 365 -17.42 -20.54 -13.20
CA PRO A 365 -17.42 -19.75 -14.44
C PRO A 365 -17.27 -18.25 -14.15
N TYR A 366 -16.47 -17.58 -14.97
CA TYR A 366 -16.26 -16.13 -14.94
C TYR A 366 -16.29 -15.55 -16.36
N SER A 367 -16.49 -14.23 -16.47
CA SER A 367 -16.43 -13.52 -17.75
C SER A 367 -15.12 -12.74 -17.86
N ARG A 368 -14.51 -12.74 -19.04
CA ARG A 368 -13.40 -11.83 -19.36
C ARG A 368 -13.94 -10.43 -19.67
N PRO A 369 -13.18 -9.34 -19.38
CA PRO A 369 -13.59 -8.00 -19.76
C PRO A 369 -13.67 -7.87 -21.28
N ASP A 370 -14.70 -7.16 -21.74
CA ASP A 370 -14.92 -6.75 -23.12
C ASP A 370 -14.30 -5.39 -23.45
N LYS A 371 -13.97 -4.61 -22.43
CA LYS A 371 -13.37 -3.28 -22.51
C LYS A 371 -11.99 -3.25 -21.90
N SER A 372 -11.13 -2.38 -22.42
CA SER A 372 -9.82 -2.09 -21.86
C SER A 372 -9.86 -0.89 -20.92
N GLU A 373 -8.78 -0.69 -20.15
CA GLU A 373 -8.60 0.53 -19.33
C GLU A 373 -8.58 1.82 -20.16
N PHE A 374 -8.31 1.74 -21.46
CA PHE A 374 -8.34 2.89 -22.39
C PHE A 374 -9.75 3.29 -22.83
N ASP A 375 -10.76 2.48 -22.54
CA ASP A 375 -12.17 2.78 -22.85
C ASP A 375 -12.87 3.52 -21.69
N ILE A 376 -12.11 3.99 -20.70
CA ILE A 376 -12.62 4.73 -19.54
C ILE A 376 -12.53 6.23 -19.81
N ASP A 377 -13.62 6.95 -19.63
CA ASP A 377 -13.77 8.38 -19.86
C ASP A 377 -13.57 9.27 -18.61
N ARG A 378 -12.96 8.70 -17.56
CA ARG A 378 -12.70 9.36 -16.27
C ARG A 378 -11.34 8.97 -15.72
N ILE A 379 -10.82 9.79 -14.82
CA ILE A 379 -9.57 9.54 -14.13
C ILE A 379 -9.85 9.36 -12.65
N GLY A 380 -9.20 8.36 -12.05
CA GLY A 380 -9.17 8.20 -10.62
C GLY A 380 -7.83 8.61 -10.03
N VAL A 381 -7.87 9.25 -8.88
CA VAL A 381 -6.69 9.55 -8.05
C VAL A 381 -6.91 8.97 -6.67
N LYS A 382 -5.94 8.17 -6.21
CA LYS A 382 -5.84 7.70 -4.84
C LYS A 382 -4.86 8.60 -4.10
N ALA A 383 -5.27 9.21 -3.00
CA ALA A 383 -4.42 9.99 -2.11
C ALA A 383 -4.40 9.37 -0.72
N SER A 384 -3.24 9.38 -0.08
CA SER A 384 -3.04 8.78 1.23
C SER A 384 -3.26 9.78 2.36
N GLN A 385 -3.83 9.30 3.46
CA GLN A 385 -4.04 10.04 4.69
C GLN A 385 -2.91 9.74 5.67
N PHE A 386 -2.38 10.76 6.34
CA PHE A 386 -1.30 10.66 7.32
C PHE A 386 -1.72 11.22 8.66
N SER A 387 -1.31 10.58 9.75
CA SER A 387 -1.58 11.01 11.13
C SER A 387 -0.40 11.72 11.79
N PHE A 388 0.43 12.42 11.03
CA PHE A 388 1.62 13.11 11.56
C PHE A 388 1.29 14.16 12.63
N ALA A 389 0.10 14.75 12.61
CA ALA A 389 -0.35 15.66 13.67
C ALA A 389 -0.48 14.97 15.03
N ARG A 390 -0.68 13.65 15.07
CA ARG A 390 -0.77 12.85 16.32
C ARG A 390 0.58 12.24 16.72
N LEU A 391 1.52 12.17 15.81
CA LEU A 391 2.84 11.59 16.05
C LEU A 391 3.84 12.71 16.35
N GLN A 392 4.06 12.96 17.63
CA GLN A 392 5.02 14.00 18.06
C GLN A 392 6.42 13.67 17.52
N ASN A 393 7.12 14.69 17.07
CA ASN A 393 8.49 14.62 16.54
C ASN A 393 8.70 13.74 15.28
N ALA A 394 7.65 13.18 14.67
CA ALA A 394 7.81 12.47 13.41
C ALA A 394 8.08 13.45 12.26
N ASP A 395 9.07 13.14 11.42
CA ASP A 395 9.31 13.90 10.19
C ASP A 395 8.33 13.43 9.10
N PRO A 396 7.53 14.32 8.49
CA PRO A 396 6.56 13.96 7.48
C PRO A 396 7.16 13.70 6.07
N VAL A 397 8.46 13.48 5.96
CA VAL A 397 9.09 13.04 4.71
C VAL A 397 8.80 11.57 4.49
N LEU A 398 8.23 11.26 3.33
CA LEU A 398 7.90 9.88 2.96
C LEU A 398 9.13 9.14 2.42
N GLY A 399 9.20 7.86 2.70
CA GLY A 399 10.27 6.97 2.29
C GLY A 399 9.76 5.62 1.80
N VAL A 400 10.65 4.64 1.76
CA VAL A 400 10.35 3.27 1.32
C VAL A 400 9.58 2.46 2.36
N ASP A 401 9.51 2.96 3.60
CA ASP A 401 8.71 2.40 4.68
C ASP A 401 7.37 3.13 4.77
N MET A 402 6.29 2.40 5.01
CA MET A 402 4.94 2.93 4.97
C MET A 402 4.59 3.75 6.21
N SER A 403 3.96 4.90 6.04
CA SER A 403 3.54 5.82 7.10
C SER A 403 2.05 6.18 7.07
N SER A 404 1.34 5.90 5.97
CA SER A 404 -0.08 6.26 5.82
C SER A 404 -0.99 5.44 6.76
N THR A 405 -2.06 6.09 7.22
CA THR A 405 -3.06 5.52 8.14
C THR A 405 -4.42 5.28 7.47
N GLY A 406 -4.55 5.63 6.22
CA GLY A 406 -5.74 5.43 5.40
C GLY A 406 -5.55 6.04 4.01
N GLU A 407 -6.58 5.95 3.17
CA GLU A 407 -6.55 6.51 1.82
C GLU A 407 -7.95 6.85 1.32
N VAL A 408 -8.01 7.73 0.31
CA VAL A 408 -9.23 8.02 -0.43
C VAL A 408 -9.00 7.78 -1.92
N GLY A 409 -10.04 7.36 -2.63
CA GLY A 409 -10.06 7.30 -4.09
C GLY A 409 -11.12 8.26 -4.61
N CYS A 410 -10.72 9.22 -5.43
CA CYS A 410 -11.61 10.21 -6.04
C CYS A 410 -11.57 10.12 -7.55
N LEU A 411 -12.67 10.51 -8.18
CA LEU A 411 -12.83 10.58 -9.63
C LEU A 411 -12.87 12.03 -10.10
N GLY A 412 -12.50 12.25 -11.35
CA GLY A 412 -12.64 13.50 -12.07
C GLY A 412 -12.80 13.25 -13.57
N ASP A 413 -13.31 14.24 -14.28
CA ASP A 413 -13.40 14.22 -15.74
C ASP A 413 -11.99 14.35 -16.37
N ASP A 414 -11.06 14.97 -15.63
CA ASP A 414 -9.63 15.04 -15.96
C ASP A 414 -8.73 14.86 -14.73
N LEU A 415 -7.41 14.85 -14.96
CA LEU A 415 -6.43 14.61 -13.89
C LEU A 415 -6.43 15.75 -12.84
N ASN A 416 -6.63 16.99 -13.23
CA ASN A 416 -6.60 18.12 -12.30
C ASN A 416 -7.79 18.04 -11.34
N GLU A 417 -8.99 17.78 -11.87
CA GLU A 417 -10.20 17.61 -11.06
C GLU A 417 -10.06 16.42 -10.09
N ALA A 418 -9.63 15.25 -10.60
CA ALA A 418 -9.43 14.07 -9.77
C ALA A 418 -8.38 14.30 -8.67
N MET A 419 -7.28 15.00 -8.99
CA MET A 419 -6.22 15.36 -8.05
C MET A 419 -6.73 16.28 -6.95
N LEU A 420 -7.46 17.33 -7.30
CA LEU A 420 -8.03 18.25 -6.32
C LEU A 420 -9.04 17.54 -5.41
N ASN A 421 -9.95 16.77 -5.98
CA ASN A 421 -10.92 16.00 -5.22
C ASN A 421 -10.23 15.08 -4.20
N ALA A 422 -9.19 14.37 -4.61
CA ALA A 422 -8.46 13.44 -3.75
C ALA A 422 -7.69 14.18 -2.63
N LEU A 423 -6.98 15.26 -2.94
CA LEU A 423 -6.22 16.01 -1.95
C LEU A 423 -7.11 16.78 -0.98
N ILE A 424 -8.22 17.38 -1.44
CA ILE A 424 -9.21 18.02 -0.56
C ILE A 424 -9.82 16.98 0.39
N ALA A 425 -10.15 15.79 -0.11
CA ALA A 425 -10.70 14.71 0.71
C ALA A 425 -9.72 14.19 1.79
N THR A 426 -8.40 14.37 1.59
CA THR A 426 -7.39 14.10 2.63
C THR A 426 -7.07 15.30 3.52
N GLY A 427 -7.86 16.38 3.44
CA GLY A 427 -7.77 17.55 4.33
C GLY A 427 -6.87 18.68 3.81
N TYR A 428 -6.35 18.61 2.59
CA TYR A 428 -5.69 19.76 1.98
C TYR A 428 -6.69 20.88 1.70
N ARG A 429 -6.31 22.09 2.07
CA ARG A 429 -7.10 23.30 1.79
C ARG A 429 -6.53 24.00 0.58
N LEU A 430 -7.38 24.42 -0.35
CA LEU A 430 -6.94 25.21 -1.49
C LEU A 430 -6.52 26.61 -1.03
N PRO A 431 -5.34 27.10 -1.45
CA PRO A 431 -4.93 28.47 -1.15
C PRO A 431 -5.89 29.49 -1.77
N GLN A 432 -6.37 30.44 -0.97
CA GLN A 432 -7.19 31.54 -1.50
C GLN A 432 -6.34 32.47 -2.39
N LYS A 433 -6.97 33.11 -3.36
CA LYS A 433 -6.29 34.07 -4.24
C LYS A 433 -5.61 35.17 -3.43
N GLY A 434 -4.35 35.46 -3.74
CA GLY A 434 -3.52 36.41 -3.01
C GLY A 434 -2.79 35.86 -1.79
N ALA A 435 -3.01 34.59 -1.45
CA ALA A 435 -2.33 33.93 -0.32
C ALA A 435 -0.82 33.78 -0.57
N ASN A 436 -0.09 33.66 0.54
CA ASN A 436 1.35 33.41 0.54
C ASN A 436 1.62 31.90 0.45
N ILE A 437 2.53 31.51 -0.43
CA ILE A 437 2.97 30.12 -0.62
C ILE A 437 4.47 30.08 -0.40
N LEU A 438 4.93 29.23 0.53
CA LEU A 438 6.34 28.99 0.77
C LEU A 438 6.85 27.83 -0.09
N ILE A 439 7.93 28.05 -0.85
CA ILE A 439 8.61 27.01 -1.62
C ILE A 439 10.07 26.93 -1.18
N SER A 440 10.44 25.79 -0.64
CA SER A 440 11.81 25.45 -0.26
C SER A 440 12.19 24.13 -0.93
N SER A 441 12.94 24.19 -2.01
CA SER A 441 13.43 23.02 -2.74
C SER A 441 14.96 23.00 -2.74
N GLY A 442 15.53 21.95 -2.18
CA GLY A 442 16.96 21.86 -2.01
C GLY A 442 17.72 21.55 -3.29
N ALA A 443 17.32 20.53 -4.04
CA ALA A 443 18.01 20.09 -5.26
C ALA A 443 17.77 21.03 -6.46
N ALA A 444 18.79 21.20 -7.32
CA ALA A 444 18.67 22.02 -8.52
C ALA A 444 17.52 21.55 -9.44
N LYS A 445 17.40 20.24 -9.66
CA LYS A 445 16.33 19.64 -10.47
C LYS A 445 14.93 19.91 -9.89
N GLY A 446 14.79 19.86 -8.56
CA GLY A 446 13.53 20.20 -7.90
C GLY A 446 13.13 21.65 -8.14
N LYS A 447 14.08 22.58 -8.07
CA LYS A 447 13.85 24.00 -8.39
C LYS A 447 13.42 24.20 -9.84
N VAL A 448 14.07 23.52 -10.79
CA VAL A 448 13.69 23.54 -12.20
C VAL A 448 12.27 23.00 -12.40
N SER A 449 11.91 21.90 -11.74
CA SER A 449 10.58 21.30 -11.83
C SER A 449 9.47 22.21 -11.30
N LEU A 450 9.79 23.06 -10.31
CA LEU A 450 8.83 23.98 -9.69
C LEU A 450 8.83 25.38 -10.34
N LEU A 451 9.67 25.63 -11.34
CA LEU A 451 9.79 26.96 -11.95
C LEU A 451 8.50 27.40 -12.68
N GLU A 452 7.98 26.55 -13.57
CA GLU A 452 6.73 26.87 -14.28
C GLU A 452 5.53 26.91 -13.34
N PRO A 453 5.33 25.96 -12.39
CA PRO A 453 4.32 26.10 -11.33
C PRO A 453 4.43 27.43 -10.56
N ALA A 454 5.64 27.88 -10.21
CA ALA A 454 5.85 29.15 -9.51
C ALA A 454 5.48 30.37 -10.37
N LYS A 455 5.74 30.35 -11.68
CA LYS A 455 5.28 31.39 -12.62
C LYS A 455 3.75 31.44 -12.68
N GLU A 456 3.08 30.29 -12.78
CA GLU A 456 1.62 30.24 -12.77
C GLU A 456 1.02 30.75 -11.47
N LEU A 457 1.65 30.46 -10.31
CA LEU A 457 1.23 31.04 -9.03
C LEU A 457 1.24 32.58 -9.07
N ILE A 458 2.35 33.19 -9.52
CA ILE A 458 2.45 34.67 -9.64
C ILE A 458 1.39 35.22 -10.60
N LYS A 459 1.24 34.59 -11.77
CA LYS A 459 0.25 34.98 -12.78
C LYS A 459 -1.20 34.95 -12.27
N LYS A 460 -1.51 33.98 -11.39
CA LYS A 460 -2.82 33.84 -10.72
C LYS A 460 -2.98 34.76 -9.49
N GLY A 461 -1.93 35.54 -9.15
CA GLY A 461 -1.95 36.54 -8.08
C GLY A 461 -1.55 36.02 -6.69
N TYR A 462 -0.98 34.84 -6.58
CA TYR A 462 -0.38 34.34 -5.34
C TYR A 462 0.97 35.02 -5.06
N LYS A 463 1.39 35.02 -3.81
CA LYS A 463 2.69 35.58 -3.39
C LYS A 463 3.64 34.42 -3.08
N VAL A 464 4.74 34.33 -3.81
CA VAL A 464 5.74 33.28 -3.62
C VAL A 464 6.80 33.76 -2.63
N TYR A 465 7.01 32.97 -1.58
CA TYR A 465 8.10 33.07 -0.63
C TYR A 465 9.03 31.87 -0.80
N ALA A 466 10.31 32.02 -0.57
CA ALA A 466 11.25 30.93 -0.71
C ALA A 466 12.46 31.09 0.20
N THR A 467 13.09 29.98 0.60
CA THR A 467 14.39 30.01 1.28
C THR A 467 15.47 30.51 0.34
N GLY A 468 16.52 31.15 0.89
CA GLY A 468 17.50 31.97 0.15
C GLY A 468 17.99 31.38 -1.17
N GLY A 469 18.45 30.13 -1.20
CA GLY A 469 18.91 29.50 -2.46
C GLY A 469 17.80 29.21 -3.48
N THR A 470 16.56 28.99 -3.04
CA THR A 470 15.40 28.83 -3.92
C THR A 470 14.91 30.18 -4.41
N ALA A 471 14.84 31.19 -3.55
CA ALA A 471 14.46 32.56 -3.90
C ALA A 471 15.42 33.14 -4.96
N LYS A 472 16.75 32.99 -4.75
CA LYS A 472 17.73 33.42 -5.75
C LYS A 472 17.48 32.75 -7.12
N PHE A 473 17.32 31.43 -7.14
CA PHE A 473 17.07 30.69 -8.38
C PHE A 473 15.80 31.17 -9.09
N PHE A 474 14.72 31.38 -8.37
CA PHE A 474 13.46 31.86 -8.95
C PHE A 474 13.59 33.27 -9.50
N ASN A 475 14.18 34.19 -8.75
CA ASN A 475 14.39 35.57 -9.19
C ASN A 475 15.31 35.64 -10.44
N ASP A 476 16.40 34.86 -10.45
CA ASP A 476 17.31 34.76 -11.61
C ASP A 476 16.60 34.21 -12.87
N ASN A 477 15.45 33.52 -12.71
CA ASN A 477 14.64 32.94 -13.80
C ASN A 477 13.27 33.64 -14.00
N GLY A 478 13.13 34.88 -13.52
CA GLY A 478 11.97 35.72 -13.79
C GLY A 478 10.72 35.42 -12.95
N VAL A 479 10.87 34.75 -11.81
CA VAL A 479 9.79 34.54 -10.82
C VAL A 479 10.06 35.39 -9.59
N GLU A 480 9.18 36.38 -9.32
CA GLU A 480 9.29 37.23 -8.13
C GLU A 480 9.06 36.42 -6.86
N ALA A 481 10.13 36.04 -6.17
CA ALA A 481 10.09 35.28 -4.92
C ALA A 481 10.71 36.08 -3.78
N LYS A 482 9.98 36.24 -2.68
CA LYS A 482 10.45 36.91 -1.48
C LYS A 482 11.27 35.93 -0.63
N ALA A 483 12.51 36.31 -0.31
CA ALA A 483 13.37 35.47 0.54
C ALA A 483 12.88 35.45 1.99
N VAL A 484 12.91 34.27 2.61
CA VAL A 484 12.74 34.07 4.06
C VAL A 484 14.04 33.59 4.68
N CYS A 485 14.28 33.97 5.95
CA CYS A 485 15.38 33.47 6.75
C CYS A 485 15.11 32.04 7.20
N TRP A 486 16.16 31.22 7.28
CA TRP A 486 16.10 29.86 7.81
C TRP A 486 15.76 29.86 9.31
N PRO A 487 15.30 28.71 9.87
CA PRO A 487 15.01 28.60 11.31
C PRO A 487 16.18 28.95 12.25
N ASP A 488 17.43 28.81 11.81
CA ASP A 488 18.66 29.11 12.56
C ASP A 488 19.23 30.51 12.26
N GLU A 489 18.56 31.31 11.44
CA GLU A 489 18.96 32.66 11.07
C GLU A 489 18.12 33.71 11.78
N GLU A 490 18.73 34.78 12.27
CA GLU A 490 18.04 35.94 12.83
C GLU A 490 17.56 36.86 11.71
N GLY A 491 16.33 37.40 11.83
CA GLY A 491 15.79 38.36 10.87
C GLY A 491 14.28 38.52 10.95
N ALA A 492 13.77 39.64 10.49
CA ALA A 492 12.34 39.99 10.52
C ALA A 492 11.44 39.02 9.73
N ASN A 493 12.01 38.25 8.81
CA ASN A 493 11.32 37.27 7.97
C ASN A 493 11.73 35.84 8.32
N ASN A 494 11.95 35.53 9.61
CA ASN A 494 12.24 34.16 10.01
C ASN A 494 11.06 33.26 9.67
N VAL A 495 11.33 32.14 9.00
CA VAL A 495 10.29 31.23 8.51
C VAL A 495 9.44 30.64 9.63
N MET A 496 10.04 30.38 10.81
CA MET A 496 9.30 29.81 11.95
C MET A 496 8.30 30.81 12.54
N ASP A 497 8.67 32.09 12.63
CA ASP A 497 7.75 33.14 13.08
C ASP A 497 6.58 33.32 12.12
N MET A 498 6.86 33.24 10.82
CA MET A 498 5.83 33.33 9.79
C MET A 498 4.89 32.12 9.81
N ILE A 499 5.39 30.92 10.08
CA ILE A 499 4.58 29.70 10.28
C ILE A 499 3.68 29.86 11.51
N ALA A 500 4.24 30.27 12.67
CA ALA A 500 3.51 30.48 13.90
C ALA A 500 2.41 31.56 13.76
N GLN A 501 2.61 32.53 12.89
CA GLN A 501 1.63 33.57 12.56
C GLN A 501 0.64 33.15 11.46
N HIS A 502 0.63 31.90 11.02
CA HIS A 502 -0.21 31.38 9.91
C HIS A 502 -0.15 32.21 8.62
N LYS A 503 1.02 32.76 8.30
CA LYS A 503 1.20 33.60 7.10
C LYS A 503 1.20 32.81 5.79
N PHE A 504 1.36 31.49 5.82
CA PHE A 504 1.38 30.65 4.65
C PHE A 504 0.11 29.82 4.53
N ALA A 505 -0.46 29.76 3.33
CA ALA A 505 -1.58 28.86 3.00
C ALA A 505 -1.14 27.49 2.49
N LEU A 506 0.10 27.39 2.01
CA LEU A 506 0.73 26.14 1.55
C LEU A 506 2.24 26.25 1.77
N ILE A 507 2.82 25.17 2.24
CA ILE A 507 4.26 25.00 2.36
C ILE A 507 4.71 23.81 1.49
N VAL A 508 5.63 24.09 0.56
CA VAL A 508 6.37 23.08 -0.18
C VAL A 508 7.79 23.05 0.38
N ASN A 509 8.15 21.96 1.06
CA ASN A 509 9.48 21.78 1.61
C ASN A 509 10.06 20.43 1.17
N VAL A 510 10.90 20.45 0.14
CA VAL A 510 11.54 19.27 -0.45
C VAL A 510 12.99 19.20 0.03
N PRO A 511 13.39 18.14 0.76
CA PRO A 511 14.76 17.98 1.27
C PRO A 511 15.80 17.97 0.15
N LYS A 512 16.98 18.50 0.44
CA LYS A 512 18.10 18.58 -0.52
C LYS A 512 19.02 17.35 -0.45
N ASN A 513 19.46 17.04 0.75
CA ASN A 513 20.45 16.02 1.05
C ASN A 513 20.40 15.68 2.54
N HIS A 514 21.27 14.80 3.00
CA HIS A 514 21.35 14.33 4.37
C HIS A 514 22.33 15.15 5.26
N THR A 515 22.67 16.41 4.90
CA THR A 515 23.51 17.23 5.78
C THR A 515 22.77 17.59 7.07
N LYS A 516 23.47 17.63 8.19
CA LYS A 516 22.91 17.91 9.53
C LYS A 516 22.08 19.21 9.55
N ARG A 517 22.55 20.27 8.87
CA ARG A 517 21.82 21.55 8.80
C ARG A 517 20.49 21.41 8.05
N GLU A 518 20.48 20.73 6.91
CA GLU A 518 19.30 20.51 6.10
C GLU A 518 18.28 19.61 6.81
N LEU A 519 18.76 18.53 7.44
CA LEU A 519 17.91 17.65 8.23
C LEU A 519 17.26 18.39 9.39
N THR A 520 18.03 19.24 10.12
CA THR A 520 17.52 19.97 11.27
C THR A 520 16.57 21.10 10.87
N ASN A 521 16.97 21.99 9.98
CA ASN A 521 16.17 23.17 9.61
C ASN A 521 14.99 22.81 8.71
N GLY A 522 15.19 21.92 7.75
CA GLY A 522 14.11 21.40 6.92
C GLY A 522 13.06 20.68 7.77
N TYR A 523 13.49 19.85 8.72
CA TYR A 523 12.60 19.20 9.69
C TYR A 523 11.80 20.21 10.51
N ARG A 524 12.45 21.28 11.04
CA ARG A 524 11.74 22.32 11.81
C ARG A 524 10.64 22.98 10.99
N ILE A 525 10.89 23.30 9.71
CA ILE A 525 9.87 23.87 8.81
C ILE A 525 8.72 22.88 8.60
N ARG A 526 9.02 21.61 8.29
CA ARG A 526 8.01 20.57 8.05
C ARG A 526 7.19 20.28 9.30
N ARG A 527 7.86 20.12 10.45
CA ARG A 527 7.17 19.89 11.73
C ARG A 527 6.32 21.11 12.12
N GLY A 528 6.86 22.31 11.96
CA GLY A 528 6.10 23.54 12.20
C GLY A 528 4.85 23.65 11.31
N ALA A 529 4.92 23.26 10.05
CA ALA A 529 3.75 23.22 9.18
C ALA A 529 2.66 22.26 9.72
N ILE A 530 3.04 21.06 10.14
CA ILE A 530 2.11 20.07 10.72
C ILE A 530 1.52 20.58 12.03
N ASP A 531 2.35 21.11 12.94
CA ASP A 531 1.91 21.57 14.25
C ASP A 531 0.96 22.77 14.19
N HIS A 532 1.08 23.58 13.13
CA HIS A 532 0.20 24.72 12.87
C HIS A 532 -0.91 24.41 11.84
N ASN A 533 -1.10 23.14 11.48
CA ASN A 533 -2.13 22.70 10.53
C ASN A 533 -2.10 23.47 9.19
N ILE A 534 -0.89 23.71 8.67
CA ILE A 534 -0.67 24.31 7.36
C ILE A 534 -0.44 23.19 6.35
N PRO A 535 -1.15 23.15 5.21
CA PRO A 535 -0.92 22.19 4.14
C PRO A 535 0.56 22.10 3.76
N LEU A 536 1.12 20.88 3.79
CA LEU A 536 2.53 20.63 3.56
C LEU A 536 2.72 19.62 2.42
N MET A 537 3.62 19.95 1.50
CA MET A 537 4.09 19.03 0.47
C MET A 537 5.59 18.83 0.56
N THR A 538 6.02 17.57 0.72
CA THR A 538 7.43 17.20 0.86
C THR A 538 8.01 16.56 -0.42
N ASN A 539 7.16 16.27 -1.41
CA ASN A 539 7.56 15.71 -2.69
C ASN A 539 7.38 16.73 -3.83
N VAL A 540 8.42 16.87 -4.67
CA VAL A 540 8.44 17.87 -5.75
C VAL A 540 7.40 17.60 -6.83
N ARG A 541 7.14 16.33 -7.17
CA ARG A 541 6.19 15.97 -8.23
C ARG A 541 4.75 16.15 -7.77
N LEU A 542 4.46 15.75 -6.53
CA LEU A 542 3.13 15.96 -5.95
C LEU A 542 2.85 17.46 -5.79
N ALA A 543 3.83 18.24 -5.32
CA ALA A 543 3.70 19.69 -5.22
C ALA A 543 3.45 20.34 -6.58
N LYS A 544 4.19 19.91 -7.62
CA LYS A 544 3.96 20.37 -8.99
C LYS A 544 2.54 20.05 -9.44
N ALA A 545 2.10 18.80 -9.35
CA ALA A 545 0.76 18.37 -9.78
C ALA A 545 -0.36 19.11 -9.04
N PHE A 546 -0.20 19.32 -7.72
CA PHE A 546 -1.17 20.07 -6.94
C PHE A 546 -1.24 21.54 -7.33
N ILE A 547 -0.09 22.20 -7.53
CA ILE A 547 -0.05 23.60 -7.95
C ILE A 547 -0.67 23.76 -9.35
N GLU A 548 -0.33 22.88 -10.29
CA GLU A 548 -0.92 22.87 -11.63
C GLU A 548 -2.44 22.69 -11.58
N ALA A 549 -2.92 21.78 -10.72
CA ALA A 549 -4.35 21.52 -10.59
C ALA A 549 -5.12 22.74 -10.03
N PHE A 550 -4.71 23.32 -8.89
CA PHE A 550 -5.47 24.44 -8.31
C PHE A 550 -5.23 25.79 -8.99
N THR A 551 -4.20 25.91 -9.83
CA THR A 551 -4.05 27.08 -10.72
C THR A 551 -4.86 26.95 -12.01
N ALA A 552 -5.17 25.73 -12.44
CA ALA A 552 -6.04 25.46 -13.58
C ALA A 552 -7.53 25.56 -13.21
N LEU A 553 -7.93 25.03 -12.06
CA LEU A 553 -9.32 24.97 -11.60
C LEU A 553 -9.49 25.73 -10.28
N SER A 554 -10.65 26.37 -10.10
CA SER A 554 -11.09 26.94 -8.83
C SER A 554 -12.06 25.98 -8.10
N GLU A 555 -12.34 26.22 -6.83
CA GLU A 555 -13.35 25.44 -6.08
C GLU A 555 -14.73 25.41 -6.80
N ASN A 556 -15.09 26.49 -7.50
CA ASN A 556 -16.36 26.58 -8.23
C ASN A 556 -16.37 25.76 -9.53
N ASP A 557 -15.20 25.38 -10.04
CA ASP A 557 -15.07 24.55 -11.24
C ASP A 557 -15.14 23.06 -10.92
N ILE A 558 -14.96 22.68 -9.63
CA ILE A 558 -15.01 21.31 -9.16
C ILE A 558 -16.46 20.82 -9.17
N LYS A 559 -16.73 19.78 -9.95
CA LYS A 559 -18.05 19.17 -10.04
C LYS A 559 -18.19 18.10 -8.96
N ILE A 560 -19.18 18.28 -8.09
CA ILE A 560 -19.57 17.23 -7.15
C ILE A 560 -20.53 16.29 -7.87
N LYS A 561 -20.07 15.07 -8.16
CA LYS A 561 -20.87 14.02 -8.78
C LYS A 561 -20.96 12.83 -7.82
N SER A 562 -22.13 12.20 -7.77
CA SER A 562 -22.30 10.94 -7.08
C SER A 562 -21.62 9.79 -7.84
N TRP A 563 -21.36 8.69 -7.16
CA TRP A 563 -20.85 7.47 -7.79
C TRP A 563 -21.78 6.98 -8.92
N GLN A 564 -23.08 7.12 -8.75
CA GLN A 564 -24.08 6.75 -9.76
C GLN A 564 -23.93 7.61 -11.03
N GLU A 565 -23.70 8.92 -10.91
CA GLU A 565 -23.50 9.82 -12.06
C GLU A 565 -22.25 9.49 -12.86
N TYR A 566 -21.17 9.06 -12.20
CA TYR A 566 -20.00 8.53 -12.90
C TYR A 566 -20.28 7.16 -13.55
N ASN A 567 -21.34 6.48 -13.15
CA ASN A 567 -21.71 5.15 -13.60
C ASN A 567 -22.82 5.15 -14.65
N ALA A 568 -23.47 6.28 -14.87
CA ALA A 568 -24.46 6.47 -15.94
C ALA A 568 -23.78 6.62 -17.30
#